data_08288f1ad9f16a225f760fdf1f6b8e8d
#
_entry.id   08288f1ad9f16a225f760fdf1f6b8e8d
#
_cell.length_a   1.000
_cell.length_b   1.000
_cell.length_c   1.000
_cell.angle_alpha   90.00
_cell.angle_beta   90.00
_cell.angle_gamma   90.00
#
_symmetry.space_group_name_H-M   'P 1'
#
loop_
_entity.id
_entity.type
_entity.pdbx_description
1 polymer ?
#
loop_
_entity_poly.entity_id
_entity_poly.type
_entity_poly.pdbx_seq_one_letter_code
_entity_poly.pdbx_strand_id
1 'polypeptide(L)'
;MEEKIVLIINEMADYLSVSQMKKLQEVLLQTFSENTAPKEETSNIEYLQLFLDAKKIEGCSERTIQYYCSTVERLLQNIEQPVRKITTEEIRKYLVDYQKINNCSKVTVDNIRRNISSFFSWLEEEDYILKSPMRRIHKIKTKQPVKEIISDEAIELLRDHCKCDRDLAMIDLLYSTGIRVGELVNLNISDVDFEERECIVFGKGDKERKVYFDAKAKLHLQNYLRTRNDDNPALFVSLDAPHDRLKISGVEIRIRTLGRKLNMEKIHPHKFRRTMATRAIDKGMPIEQVQKILGHSQIDTTMQYAIVNQTNVKTSHQKFIA
;
A
#
# COMPACT_ATOMS: atom_id res chain seq x y z
N MET A 1 -38.82 -30.37 13.41
CA MET A 1 -37.53 -30.65 12.70
C MET A 1 -37.79 -31.74 11.64
N GLU A 2 -38.34 -32.85 11.97
CA GLU A 2 -38.69 -33.93 11.02
C GLU A 2 -39.57 -33.48 9.86
N GLU A 3 -40.57 -32.64 10.12
CA GLU A 3 -41.44 -32.08 9.06
C GLU A 3 -40.69 -31.31 7.98
N LYS A 4 -39.63 -30.58 8.34
CA LYS A 4 -38.80 -29.85 7.35
C LYS A 4 -37.96 -30.79 6.51
N ILE A 5 -37.43 -31.85 7.09
CA ILE A 5 -36.67 -32.88 6.37
C ILE A 5 -37.58 -33.60 5.37
N VAL A 6 -38.79 -33.98 5.81
CA VAL A 6 -39.80 -34.64 4.95
C VAL A 6 -40.21 -33.70 3.80
N LEU A 7 -40.39 -32.41 4.07
CA LEU A 7 -40.73 -31.43 3.04
C LEU A 7 -39.62 -31.33 1.98
N ILE A 8 -38.38 -31.19 2.39
CA ILE A 8 -37.22 -31.12 1.46
C ILE A 8 -37.10 -32.40 0.64
N ILE A 9 -37.27 -33.57 1.27
CA ILE A 9 -37.22 -34.85 0.60
C ILE A 9 -38.32 -34.96 -0.45
N ASN A 10 -39.57 -34.55 -0.10
CA ASN A 10 -40.68 -34.59 -1.05
C ASN A 10 -40.52 -33.65 -2.22
N GLU A 11 -40.04 -32.41 -1.99
CA GLU A 11 -39.79 -31.45 -3.07
C GLU A 11 -38.66 -31.87 -4.01
N MET A 12 -37.68 -32.63 -3.52
CA MET A 12 -36.53 -33.10 -4.32
C MET A 12 -36.78 -34.44 -5.00
N ALA A 13 -37.89 -35.13 -4.69
CA ALA A 13 -38.20 -36.48 -5.19
C ALA A 13 -38.32 -36.54 -6.71
N ASP A 14 -38.87 -35.50 -7.34
CA ASP A 14 -39.04 -35.43 -8.80
C ASP A 14 -37.75 -35.09 -9.57
N TYR A 15 -36.69 -34.66 -8.88
CA TYR A 15 -35.45 -34.20 -9.48
C TYR A 15 -34.25 -35.13 -9.24
N LEU A 16 -34.33 -36.04 -8.27
CA LEU A 16 -33.21 -36.88 -7.86
C LEU A 16 -33.51 -38.38 -8.08
N SER A 17 -32.49 -39.12 -8.47
CA SER A 17 -32.56 -40.58 -8.53
C SER A 17 -32.66 -41.18 -7.12
N VAL A 18 -33.14 -42.41 -7.02
CA VAL A 18 -33.29 -43.12 -5.74
C VAL A 18 -32.02 -43.18 -4.92
N SER A 19 -30.86 -43.34 -5.56
CA SER A 19 -29.54 -43.35 -4.89
C SER A 19 -29.17 -41.96 -4.36
N GLN A 20 -29.47 -40.90 -5.10
CA GLN A 20 -29.24 -39.53 -4.69
C GLN A 20 -30.19 -39.08 -3.58
N MET A 21 -31.45 -39.53 -3.63
CA MET A 21 -32.43 -39.30 -2.55
C MET A 21 -31.96 -39.94 -1.25
N LYS A 22 -31.47 -41.18 -1.33
CA LYS A 22 -30.95 -41.88 -0.14
C LYS A 22 -29.78 -41.15 0.49
N LYS A 23 -28.88 -40.65 -0.35
CA LYS A 23 -27.72 -39.84 0.09
C LYS A 23 -28.15 -38.48 0.67
N LEU A 24 -29.13 -37.81 0.05
CA LEU A 24 -29.70 -36.57 0.57
C LEU A 24 -30.34 -36.79 1.96
N GLN A 25 -31.10 -37.86 2.11
CA GLN A 25 -31.73 -38.22 3.38
C GLN A 25 -30.70 -38.50 4.49
N GLU A 26 -29.63 -39.25 4.17
CA GLU A 26 -28.52 -39.48 5.11
C GLU A 26 -27.88 -38.16 5.57
N VAL A 27 -27.56 -37.28 4.62
CA VAL A 27 -26.96 -35.97 4.91
C VAL A 27 -27.87 -35.09 5.75
N LEU A 28 -29.17 -35.04 5.41
CA LEU A 28 -30.16 -34.26 6.19
C LEU A 28 -30.29 -34.79 7.60
N LEU A 29 -30.44 -36.10 7.75
CA LEU A 29 -30.55 -36.73 9.07
C LEU A 29 -29.28 -36.50 9.90
N GLN A 30 -28.09 -36.63 9.31
CA GLN A 30 -26.82 -36.38 9.99
C GLN A 30 -26.72 -34.91 10.39
N THR A 31 -26.97 -33.95 9.47
CA THR A 31 -26.90 -32.53 9.72
C THR A 31 -27.90 -32.04 10.77
N PHE A 32 -29.07 -32.60 10.80
CA PHE A 32 -30.14 -32.22 11.76
C PHE A 32 -30.11 -33.02 13.05
N SER A 33 -29.48 -34.20 13.10
CA SER A 33 -29.31 -34.99 14.35
C SER A 33 -28.04 -34.56 15.14
N GLU A 34 -27.08 -33.93 14.54
CA GLU A 34 -25.91 -33.36 15.24
C GLU A 34 -26.22 -32.07 16.05
N ASN A 35 -27.52 -31.73 16.20
CA ASN A 35 -27.99 -30.57 16.94
C ASN A 35 -28.18 -30.84 18.43
N THR A 36 -27.14 -31.33 19.15
CA THR A 36 -27.22 -31.46 20.62
C THR A 36 -25.88 -31.11 21.30
N ALA A 37 -25.17 -30.13 20.82
CA ALA A 37 -24.33 -29.24 21.63
C ALA A 37 -24.34 -27.91 20.91
N PRO A 38 -24.47 -26.74 21.57
CA PRO A 38 -24.12 -25.50 20.96
C PRO A 38 -22.61 -25.60 20.69
N LYS A 39 -22.20 -25.85 19.44
CA LYS A 39 -20.84 -25.46 19.02
C LYS A 39 -20.76 -24.03 19.45
N GLU A 40 -19.87 -23.71 20.39
CA GLU A 40 -19.57 -22.34 20.76
C GLU A 40 -19.46 -21.57 19.46
N GLU A 41 -20.40 -20.66 19.21
CA GLU A 41 -20.37 -19.87 17.98
C GLU A 41 -19.10 -19.06 18.05
N THR A 42 -18.11 -19.43 17.23
CA THR A 42 -16.87 -18.68 17.10
C THR A 42 -17.22 -17.20 16.99
N SER A 43 -16.72 -16.43 17.91
CA SER A 43 -17.03 -14.99 17.98
C SER A 43 -16.44 -14.24 16.79
N ASN A 44 -17.02 -13.09 16.44
CA ASN A 44 -16.47 -12.23 15.40
C ASN A 44 -15.01 -11.85 15.65
N ILE A 45 -14.62 -11.73 16.91
CA ILE A 45 -13.25 -11.40 17.33
C ILE A 45 -12.30 -12.57 17.05
N GLU A 46 -12.73 -13.79 17.32
CA GLU A 46 -11.94 -15.00 17.03
C GLU A 46 -11.73 -15.18 15.52
N TYR A 47 -12.75 -14.97 14.70
CA TYR A 47 -12.56 -14.95 13.23
C TYR A 47 -11.57 -13.89 12.77
N LEU A 48 -11.61 -12.70 13.36
CA LEU A 48 -10.63 -11.65 13.05
C LEU A 48 -9.23 -12.12 13.45
N GLN A 49 -9.05 -12.70 14.64
CA GLN A 49 -7.74 -13.16 15.09
C GLN A 49 -7.18 -14.26 14.17
N LEU A 50 -7.98 -15.26 13.83
CA LEU A 50 -7.59 -16.33 12.89
C LEU A 50 -7.16 -15.76 11.54
N PHE A 51 -7.90 -14.80 11.01
CA PHE A 51 -7.53 -14.11 9.77
C PHE A 51 -6.19 -13.39 9.88
N LEU A 52 -5.95 -12.64 10.98
CA LEU A 52 -4.71 -11.92 11.17
C LEU A 52 -3.51 -12.86 11.30
N ASP A 53 -3.69 -13.99 11.98
CA ASP A 53 -2.65 -15.03 12.13
C ASP A 53 -2.35 -15.67 10.77
N ALA A 54 -3.36 -16.00 9.96
CA ALA A 54 -3.18 -16.48 8.60
C ALA A 54 -2.38 -15.47 7.75
N LYS A 55 -2.74 -14.17 7.79
CA LYS A 55 -2.02 -13.12 7.06
C LYS A 55 -0.59 -12.90 7.56
N LYS A 56 -0.32 -13.18 8.83
CA LYS A 56 1.01 -13.14 9.39
C LYS A 56 1.88 -14.28 8.85
N ILE A 57 1.33 -15.50 8.79
CA ILE A 57 2.01 -16.68 8.19
C ILE A 57 2.27 -16.45 6.69
N GLU A 58 1.36 -15.79 5.97
CA GLU A 58 1.55 -15.39 4.57
C GLU A 58 2.66 -14.33 4.37
N GLY A 59 3.30 -13.84 5.44
CA GLY A 59 4.40 -12.88 5.38
C GLY A 59 3.96 -11.41 5.22
N CYS A 60 2.73 -11.08 5.58
CA CYS A 60 2.29 -9.69 5.63
C CYS A 60 3.07 -8.89 6.67
N SER A 61 3.46 -7.65 6.33
CA SER A 61 4.13 -6.76 7.28
C SER A 61 3.21 -6.39 8.45
N GLU A 62 3.80 -6.14 9.63
CA GLU A 62 3.09 -5.71 10.83
C GLU A 62 2.14 -4.53 10.56
N ARG A 63 2.59 -3.55 9.79
CA ARG A 63 1.77 -2.42 9.38
C ARG A 63 0.55 -2.83 8.54
N THR A 64 0.68 -3.83 7.70
CA THR A 64 -0.43 -4.39 6.90
C THR A 64 -1.42 -5.10 7.81
N ILE A 65 -0.92 -5.90 8.75
CA ILE A 65 -1.73 -6.60 9.76
C ILE A 65 -2.56 -5.60 10.58
N GLN A 66 -1.92 -4.55 11.10
CA GLN A 66 -2.61 -3.48 11.84
C GLN A 66 -3.69 -2.79 11.00
N TYR A 67 -3.45 -2.60 9.71
CA TYR A 67 -4.43 -2.00 8.81
C TYR A 67 -5.61 -2.93 8.54
N TYR A 68 -5.38 -4.24 8.37
CA TYR A 68 -6.45 -5.23 8.32
C TYR A 68 -7.25 -5.24 9.62
N CYS A 69 -6.57 -5.37 10.77
CA CYS A 69 -7.19 -5.37 12.09
C CYS A 69 -8.12 -4.18 12.27
N SER A 70 -7.59 -2.96 12.18
CA SER A 70 -8.35 -1.73 12.40
C SER A 70 -9.52 -1.54 11.42
N THR A 71 -9.39 -2.06 10.19
CA THR A 71 -10.46 -1.95 9.19
C THR A 71 -11.59 -2.92 9.48
N VAL A 72 -11.27 -4.20 9.73
CA VAL A 72 -12.27 -5.25 9.97
C VAL A 72 -12.93 -5.07 11.32
N GLU A 73 -12.15 -4.77 12.38
CA GLU A 73 -12.68 -4.49 13.71
C GLU A 73 -13.73 -3.37 13.67
N ARG A 74 -13.45 -2.26 12.98
CA ARG A 74 -14.41 -1.17 12.82
C ARG A 74 -15.66 -1.57 12.06
N LEU A 75 -15.55 -2.45 11.05
CA LEU A 75 -16.72 -3.02 10.37
C LEU A 75 -17.57 -3.81 11.35
N LEU A 76 -16.95 -4.73 12.11
CA LEU A 76 -17.63 -5.62 13.04
C LEU A 76 -18.29 -4.87 14.20
N GLN A 77 -17.70 -3.77 14.66
CA GLN A 77 -18.29 -2.87 15.65
C GLN A 77 -19.52 -2.12 15.13
N ASN A 78 -19.58 -1.84 13.82
CA ASN A 78 -20.71 -1.12 13.21
C ASN A 78 -21.85 -2.05 12.78
N ILE A 79 -21.54 -3.32 12.51
CA ILE A 79 -22.54 -4.33 12.12
C ILE A 79 -22.61 -5.35 13.26
N GLU A 80 -23.50 -5.10 14.21
CA GLU A 80 -23.66 -5.88 15.45
C GLU A 80 -24.34 -7.24 15.21
N GLN A 81 -23.76 -8.05 14.29
CA GLN A 81 -24.28 -9.40 14.04
C GLN A 81 -23.14 -10.38 13.71
N PRO A 82 -23.38 -11.70 13.81
CA PRO A 82 -22.40 -12.71 13.47
C PRO A 82 -21.90 -12.54 12.03
N VAL A 83 -20.58 -12.67 11.80
CA VAL A 83 -19.93 -12.55 10.49
C VAL A 83 -20.62 -13.38 9.41
N ARG A 84 -21.10 -14.59 9.78
CA ARG A 84 -21.81 -15.50 8.86
C ARG A 84 -23.14 -14.96 8.33
N LYS A 85 -23.74 -13.96 8.99
CA LYS A 85 -25.04 -13.37 8.65
C LYS A 85 -24.90 -12.02 7.95
N ILE A 86 -23.70 -11.45 7.88
CA ILE A 86 -23.46 -10.13 7.24
C ILE A 86 -23.78 -10.20 5.75
N THR A 87 -24.63 -9.30 5.30
CA THR A 87 -25.11 -9.24 3.91
C THR A 87 -24.35 -8.22 3.07
N THR A 88 -24.47 -8.35 1.75
CA THR A 88 -23.89 -7.38 0.79
C THR A 88 -24.45 -5.97 1.01
N GLU A 89 -25.74 -5.84 1.32
CA GLU A 89 -26.43 -4.57 1.54
C GLU A 89 -25.91 -3.83 2.77
N GLU A 90 -25.66 -4.55 3.85
CA GLU A 90 -25.09 -3.96 5.08
C GLU A 90 -23.69 -3.44 4.87
N ILE A 91 -22.85 -4.19 4.15
CA ILE A 91 -21.50 -3.71 3.80
C ILE A 91 -21.55 -2.49 2.87
N ARG A 92 -22.47 -2.47 1.90
CA ARG A 92 -22.67 -1.28 1.04
C ARG A 92 -23.07 -0.06 1.87
N LYS A 93 -24.05 -0.23 2.77
CA LYS A 93 -24.48 0.83 3.68
C LYS A 93 -23.31 1.32 4.53
N TYR A 94 -22.56 0.39 5.15
CA TYR A 94 -21.39 0.72 5.95
C TYR A 94 -20.36 1.56 5.16
N LEU A 95 -20.03 1.16 3.92
CA LEU A 95 -19.06 1.90 3.09
C LEU A 95 -19.54 3.33 2.73
N VAL A 96 -20.84 3.48 2.46
CA VAL A 96 -21.46 4.79 2.18
C VAL A 96 -21.45 5.67 3.44
N ASP A 97 -21.85 5.13 4.57
CA ASP A 97 -21.93 5.85 5.84
C ASP A 97 -20.51 6.22 6.33
N TYR A 98 -19.56 5.27 6.21
CA TYR A 98 -18.16 5.54 6.51
C TYR A 98 -17.60 6.72 5.71
N GLN A 99 -17.91 6.79 4.40
CA GLN A 99 -17.48 7.90 3.56
C GLN A 99 -18.04 9.23 4.03
N LYS A 100 -19.34 9.27 4.39
CA LYS A 100 -20.02 10.48 4.85
C LYS A 100 -19.50 10.97 6.20
N ILE A 101 -19.45 10.06 7.19
CA ILE A 101 -19.04 10.38 8.56
C ILE A 101 -17.59 10.87 8.60
N ASN A 102 -16.68 10.20 7.89
CA ASN A 102 -15.26 10.54 7.92
C ASN A 102 -14.85 11.56 6.84
N ASN A 103 -15.77 12.04 6.03
CA ASN A 103 -15.53 12.95 4.91
C ASN A 103 -14.30 12.52 4.08
N CYS A 104 -14.16 11.22 3.79
CA CYS A 104 -12.98 10.66 3.18
C CYS A 104 -13.12 10.46 1.66
N SER A 105 -11.98 10.34 0.98
CA SER A 105 -11.94 10.18 -0.47
C SER A 105 -12.47 8.81 -0.92
N LYS A 106 -12.98 8.72 -2.16
CA LYS A 106 -13.35 7.44 -2.78
C LYS A 106 -12.19 6.43 -2.81
N VAL A 107 -10.94 6.92 -2.90
CA VAL A 107 -9.73 6.06 -2.85
C VAL A 107 -9.60 5.43 -1.47
N THR A 108 -9.86 6.18 -0.39
CA THR A 108 -9.84 5.66 0.97
C THR A 108 -10.91 4.58 1.15
N VAL A 109 -12.13 4.83 0.66
CA VAL A 109 -13.23 3.85 0.72
C VAL A 109 -12.88 2.58 -0.07
N ASP A 110 -12.25 2.69 -1.25
CA ASP A 110 -11.81 1.52 -2.02
C ASP A 110 -10.71 0.72 -1.31
N ASN A 111 -9.83 1.36 -0.55
CA ASN A 111 -8.85 0.67 0.27
C ASN A 111 -9.52 -0.13 1.40
N ILE A 112 -10.50 0.48 2.09
CA ILE A 112 -11.30 -0.19 3.11
C ILE A 112 -12.06 -1.37 2.51
N ARG A 113 -12.73 -1.17 1.36
CA ARG A 113 -13.41 -2.23 0.63
C ARG A 113 -12.47 -3.41 0.32
N ARG A 114 -11.23 -3.14 -0.09
CA ARG A 114 -10.22 -4.19 -0.38
C ARG A 114 -9.87 -4.99 0.87
N ASN A 115 -9.67 -4.33 2.00
CA ASN A 115 -9.37 -5.02 3.25
C ASN A 115 -10.54 -5.90 3.70
N ILE A 116 -11.77 -5.37 3.64
CA ILE A 116 -12.99 -6.14 3.95
C ILE A 116 -13.13 -7.31 2.98
N SER A 117 -12.86 -7.10 1.69
CA SER A 117 -12.90 -8.17 0.68
C SER A 117 -11.88 -9.27 0.98
N SER A 118 -10.67 -8.92 1.42
CA SER A 118 -9.66 -9.91 1.81
C SER A 118 -10.13 -10.77 2.99
N PHE A 119 -10.77 -10.16 3.99
CA PHE A 119 -11.30 -10.87 5.14
C PHE A 119 -12.42 -11.84 4.74
N PHE A 120 -13.44 -11.38 4.01
CA PHE A 120 -14.54 -12.24 3.60
C PHE A 120 -14.16 -13.29 2.54
N SER A 121 -13.13 -13.03 1.71
CA SER A 121 -12.60 -14.05 0.80
C SER A 121 -11.88 -15.14 1.57
N TRP A 122 -11.09 -14.79 2.59
CA TRP A 122 -10.46 -15.75 3.47
C TRP A 122 -11.49 -16.60 4.23
N LEU A 123 -12.57 -15.98 4.77
CA LEU A 123 -13.65 -16.73 5.41
C LEU A 123 -14.34 -17.73 4.47
N GLU A 124 -14.46 -17.41 3.18
CA GLU A 124 -15.01 -18.29 2.16
C GLU A 124 -14.02 -19.40 1.81
N GLU A 125 -12.72 -19.10 1.70
CA GLU A 125 -11.65 -20.06 1.40
C GLU A 125 -11.45 -21.09 2.53
N GLU A 126 -11.69 -20.68 3.78
CA GLU A 126 -11.64 -21.55 4.98
C GLU A 126 -12.98 -22.22 5.31
N ASP A 127 -13.96 -22.16 4.41
CA ASP A 127 -15.31 -22.75 4.57
C ASP A 127 -16.10 -22.24 5.80
N TYR A 128 -15.71 -21.10 6.38
CA TYR A 128 -16.48 -20.48 7.47
C TYR A 128 -17.79 -19.85 6.97
N ILE A 129 -17.83 -19.44 5.71
CA ILE A 129 -19.03 -18.96 5.02
C ILE A 129 -19.14 -19.60 3.63
N LEU A 130 -20.34 -19.90 3.18
CA LEU A 130 -20.57 -20.51 1.86
C LEU A 130 -20.24 -19.57 0.70
N LYS A 131 -20.44 -18.26 0.90
CA LYS A 131 -20.26 -17.26 -0.15
C LYS A 131 -19.97 -15.89 0.44
N SER A 132 -18.88 -15.27 -0.04
CA SER A 132 -18.51 -13.93 0.38
C SER A 132 -19.54 -12.88 -0.04
N PRO A 133 -20.04 -12.04 0.90
CA PRO A 133 -20.93 -10.93 0.59
C PRO A 133 -20.25 -9.85 -0.26
N MET A 134 -18.92 -9.87 -0.36
CA MET A 134 -18.13 -8.91 -1.14
C MET A 134 -18.14 -9.18 -2.65
N ARG A 135 -18.56 -10.35 -3.12
CA ARG A 135 -18.54 -10.72 -4.55
C ARG A 135 -19.28 -9.73 -5.46
N ARG A 136 -20.32 -9.06 -4.96
CA ARG A 136 -21.13 -8.07 -5.70
C ARG A 136 -20.71 -6.61 -5.42
N ILE A 137 -19.61 -6.38 -4.67
CA ILE A 137 -19.09 -5.05 -4.37
C ILE A 137 -17.80 -4.83 -5.16
N HIS A 138 -17.95 -4.23 -6.33
CA HIS A 138 -16.84 -4.00 -7.25
C HIS A 138 -15.97 -2.82 -6.83
N LYS A 139 -14.79 -2.73 -7.47
CA LYS A 139 -13.85 -1.62 -7.31
C LYS A 139 -14.54 -0.28 -7.55
N ILE A 140 -14.32 0.66 -6.65
CA ILE A 140 -14.86 2.02 -6.75
C ILE A 140 -14.09 2.77 -7.85
N LYS A 141 -14.81 3.26 -8.86
CA LYS A 141 -14.22 4.07 -9.92
C LYS A 141 -13.78 5.43 -9.35
N THR A 142 -12.51 5.72 -9.45
CA THR A 142 -11.92 7.01 -9.04
C THR A 142 -11.29 7.67 -10.24
N LYS A 143 -11.45 8.99 -10.38
CA LYS A 143 -10.66 9.76 -11.35
C LYS A 143 -9.20 9.67 -10.90
N GLN A 144 -8.31 9.36 -11.83
CA GLN A 144 -6.87 9.45 -11.58
C GLN A 144 -6.38 10.79 -12.16
N PRO A 145 -6.34 11.86 -11.35
CA PRO A 145 -5.79 13.12 -11.84
C PRO A 145 -4.30 12.93 -12.12
N VAL A 146 -3.83 13.61 -13.16
CA VAL A 146 -2.41 13.76 -13.41
C VAL A 146 -1.79 14.39 -12.18
N LYS A 147 -0.88 13.68 -11.54
CA LYS A 147 -0.24 14.16 -10.32
C LYS A 147 0.92 15.08 -10.70
N GLU A 148 0.88 16.31 -10.24
CA GLU A 148 1.93 17.30 -10.46
C GLU A 148 3.30 16.83 -9.95
N ILE A 149 4.35 17.21 -10.68
CA ILE A 149 5.75 17.09 -10.31
C ILE A 149 6.24 18.40 -9.69
N ILE A 150 7.46 18.42 -9.18
CA ILE A 150 8.14 19.64 -8.70
C ILE A 150 8.86 20.26 -9.91
N SER A 151 8.63 21.55 -10.18
CA SER A 151 9.35 22.26 -11.25
C SER A 151 10.85 22.42 -10.93
N ASP A 152 11.67 22.78 -11.94
CA ASP A 152 13.10 23.00 -11.74
C ASP A 152 13.35 24.17 -10.80
N GLU A 153 12.61 25.27 -11.01
CA GLU A 153 12.67 26.46 -10.17
C GLU A 153 12.28 26.13 -8.72
N ALA A 154 11.24 25.32 -8.53
CA ALA A 154 10.80 24.91 -7.19
C ALA A 154 11.85 24.04 -6.48
N ILE A 155 12.61 23.21 -7.20
CA ILE A 155 13.73 22.45 -6.61
C ILE A 155 14.84 23.40 -6.17
N GLU A 156 15.24 24.37 -7.00
CA GLU A 156 16.29 25.36 -6.63
C GLU A 156 15.84 26.20 -5.42
N LEU A 157 14.60 26.67 -5.40
CA LEU A 157 14.05 27.38 -4.24
C LEU A 157 14.07 26.53 -2.96
N LEU A 158 13.77 25.23 -3.05
CA LEU A 158 13.86 24.32 -1.91
C LEU A 158 15.31 24.23 -1.40
N ARG A 159 16.30 24.14 -2.30
CA ARG A 159 17.73 24.12 -1.97
C ARG A 159 18.16 25.39 -1.26
N ASP A 160 17.86 26.55 -1.83
CA ASP A 160 18.25 27.86 -1.31
C ASP A 160 17.67 28.15 0.09
N HIS A 161 16.51 27.57 0.39
CA HIS A 161 15.87 27.77 1.69
C HIS A 161 16.22 26.69 2.73
N CYS A 162 17.09 25.73 2.41
CA CYS A 162 17.65 24.81 3.39
C CYS A 162 18.58 25.56 4.34
N LYS A 163 18.30 25.45 5.64
CA LYS A 163 19.09 26.13 6.68
C LYS A 163 20.27 25.31 7.19
N CYS A 164 20.39 24.05 6.81
CA CYS A 164 21.48 23.16 7.21
C CYS A 164 21.83 22.17 6.10
N ASP A 165 23.08 21.75 6.10
CA ASP A 165 23.62 20.82 5.10
C ASP A 165 22.90 19.49 5.07
N ARG A 166 22.41 19.01 6.23
CA ARG A 166 21.62 17.78 6.32
C ARG A 166 20.37 17.84 5.45
N ASP A 167 19.57 18.90 5.58
CA ASP A 167 18.29 19.03 4.87
C ASP A 167 18.55 19.20 3.36
N LEU A 168 19.61 19.91 2.99
CA LEU A 168 20.03 20.07 1.59
C LEU A 168 20.47 18.74 0.98
N ALA A 169 21.35 18.00 1.67
CA ALA A 169 21.81 16.68 1.24
C ALA A 169 20.64 15.68 1.10
N MET A 170 19.69 15.72 2.05
CA MET A 170 18.50 14.87 2.05
C MET A 170 17.61 15.15 0.83
N ILE A 171 17.36 16.43 0.50
CA ILE A 171 16.54 16.81 -0.66
C ILE A 171 17.21 16.35 -1.95
N ASP A 172 18.51 16.58 -2.09
CA ASP A 172 19.21 16.21 -3.31
C ASP A 172 19.30 14.70 -3.48
N LEU A 173 19.52 13.95 -2.42
CA LEU A 173 19.53 12.50 -2.51
C LEU A 173 18.15 11.97 -2.91
N LEU A 174 17.06 12.48 -2.31
CA LEU A 174 15.70 12.11 -2.71
C LEU A 174 15.38 12.44 -4.16
N TYR A 175 15.83 13.63 -4.60
CA TYR A 175 15.58 14.11 -5.95
C TYR A 175 16.38 13.34 -7.01
N SER A 176 17.65 13.09 -6.73
CA SER A 176 18.56 12.42 -7.66
C SER A 176 18.25 10.92 -7.81
N THR A 177 18.02 10.22 -6.68
CA THR A 177 17.85 8.77 -6.67
C THR A 177 16.40 8.31 -6.80
N GLY A 178 15.44 9.13 -6.38
CA GLY A 178 14.03 8.75 -6.30
C GLY A 178 13.73 7.64 -5.29
N ILE A 179 14.58 7.39 -4.29
CA ILE A 179 14.38 6.38 -3.26
C ILE A 179 13.12 6.66 -2.41
N ARG A 180 12.59 5.62 -1.75
CA ARG A 180 11.49 5.79 -0.80
C ARG A 180 12.01 6.40 0.50
N VAL A 181 11.15 7.16 1.19
CA VAL A 181 11.53 7.74 2.49
C VAL A 181 11.95 6.69 3.51
N GLY A 182 11.35 5.50 3.49
CA GLY A 182 11.77 4.38 4.35
C GLY A 182 13.16 3.86 4.01
N GLU A 183 13.50 3.82 2.73
CA GLU A 183 14.85 3.46 2.27
C GLU A 183 15.87 4.53 2.69
N LEU A 184 15.54 5.82 2.51
CA LEU A 184 16.39 6.94 2.91
C LEU A 184 16.79 6.86 4.40
N VAL A 185 15.82 6.67 5.29
CA VAL A 185 16.12 6.68 6.74
C VAL A 185 16.88 5.44 7.20
N ASN A 186 16.83 4.36 6.45
CA ASN A 186 17.54 3.12 6.76
C ASN A 186 18.97 3.10 6.25
N LEU A 187 19.36 4.01 5.34
CA LEU A 187 20.73 4.10 4.84
C LEU A 187 21.72 4.35 5.98
N ASN A 188 22.84 3.62 5.92
CA ASN A 188 24.05 3.89 6.69
C ASN A 188 25.07 4.66 5.82
N ILE A 189 26.07 5.22 6.44
CA ILE A 189 27.18 5.87 5.72
C ILE A 189 27.93 4.83 4.85
N SER A 190 28.05 3.59 5.35
CA SER A 190 28.69 2.47 4.64
C SER A 190 27.95 2.00 3.38
N ASP A 191 26.68 2.34 3.24
CA ASP A 191 25.87 1.95 2.08
C ASP A 191 26.03 2.88 0.88
N VAL A 192 26.87 3.94 1.03
CA VAL A 192 27.09 4.98 0.03
C VAL A 192 28.49 4.87 -0.56
N ASP A 193 28.55 4.59 -1.84
CA ASP A 193 29.79 4.69 -2.62
C ASP A 193 29.86 6.07 -3.27
N PHE A 194 30.79 6.91 -2.77
CA PHE A 194 30.99 8.27 -3.28
C PHE A 194 31.78 8.30 -4.59
N GLU A 195 32.60 7.30 -4.89
CA GLU A 195 33.38 7.26 -6.14
C GLU A 195 32.45 6.90 -7.30
N GLU A 196 31.73 5.81 -7.19
CA GLU A 196 30.74 5.37 -8.20
C GLU A 196 29.42 6.15 -8.15
N ARG A 197 29.19 6.96 -7.11
CA ARG A 197 27.97 7.74 -6.88
C ARG A 197 26.72 6.85 -6.84
N GLU A 198 26.80 5.78 -6.09
CA GLU A 198 25.72 4.82 -5.91
C GLU A 198 25.42 4.54 -4.44
N CYS A 199 24.21 4.09 -4.16
CA CYS A 199 23.82 3.58 -2.85
C CYS A 199 23.12 2.23 -3.01
N ILE A 200 23.31 1.36 -2.03
CA ILE A 200 22.55 0.12 -1.92
C ILE A 200 21.36 0.39 -1.02
N VAL A 201 20.16 0.12 -1.52
CA VAL A 201 18.92 0.30 -0.76
C VAL A 201 18.12 -0.99 -0.71
N PHE A 202 17.46 -1.25 0.44
CA PHE A 202 16.64 -2.42 0.67
C PHE A 202 15.15 -2.06 0.51
N GLY A 203 14.49 -2.70 -0.43
CA GLY A 203 13.08 -2.51 -0.74
C GLY A 203 12.16 -3.45 0.06
N LYS A 204 10.86 -3.46 -0.30
CA LYS A 204 9.89 -4.38 0.31
C LYS A 204 10.31 -5.84 0.08
N GLY A 205 10.33 -6.63 1.15
CA GLY A 205 10.73 -8.04 1.11
C GLY A 205 12.25 -8.22 1.00
N ASP A 206 13.01 -7.27 1.57
CA ASP A 206 14.47 -7.30 1.69
C ASP A 206 15.23 -7.41 0.35
N LYS A 207 14.59 -6.95 -0.73
CA LYS A 207 15.19 -6.92 -2.05
C LYS A 207 16.14 -5.75 -2.16
N GLU A 208 17.42 -6.08 -2.31
CA GLU A 208 18.49 -5.13 -2.55
C GLU A 208 18.43 -4.56 -3.96
N ARG A 209 18.71 -3.27 -4.10
CA ARG A 209 18.97 -2.64 -5.40
C ARG A 209 19.93 -1.47 -5.29
N LYS A 210 20.70 -1.24 -6.34
CA LYS A 210 21.51 -0.05 -6.51
C LYS A 210 20.68 1.11 -7.03
N VAL A 211 20.94 2.30 -6.49
CA VAL A 211 20.41 3.58 -6.98
C VAL A 211 21.57 4.56 -7.14
N TYR A 212 21.42 5.49 -8.05
CA TYR A 212 22.51 6.38 -8.47
C TYR A 212 22.18 7.82 -8.14
N PHE A 213 23.17 8.59 -7.70
CA PHE A 213 23.01 10.01 -7.40
C PHE A 213 23.98 10.89 -8.21
N ASP A 214 23.58 12.13 -8.44
CA ASP A 214 24.34 13.06 -9.24
C ASP A 214 25.46 13.74 -8.44
N ALA A 215 26.29 14.57 -9.15
CA ALA A 215 27.40 15.26 -8.54
C ALA A 215 26.98 16.28 -7.46
N LYS A 216 25.81 16.92 -7.60
CA LYS A 216 25.25 17.82 -6.57
C LYS A 216 24.97 17.07 -5.27
N ALA A 217 24.27 15.95 -5.35
CA ALA A 217 23.98 15.12 -4.19
C ALA A 217 25.26 14.60 -3.53
N LYS A 218 26.30 14.20 -4.31
CA LYS A 218 27.63 13.83 -3.78
C LYS A 218 28.22 14.96 -2.93
N LEU A 219 28.28 16.16 -3.48
CA LEU A 219 28.88 17.30 -2.79
C LEU A 219 28.12 17.67 -1.51
N HIS A 220 26.81 17.73 -1.57
CA HIS A 220 26.01 18.09 -0.41
C HIS A 220 26.01 17.01 0.68
N LEU A 221 26.05 15.73 0.31
CA LEU A 221 26.24 14.63 1.26
C LEU A 221 27.61 14.71 1.94
N GLN A 222 28.70 14.95 1.19
CA GLN A 222 30.02 15.08 1.75
C GLN A 222 30.13 16.31 2.68
N ASN A 223 29.52 17.44 2.32
CA ASN A 223 29.47 18.62 3.17
C ASN A 223 28.74 18.32 4.47
N TYR A 224 27.53 17.69 4.39
CA TYR A 224 26.79 17.30 5.56
C TYR A 224 27.60 16.36 6.47
N LEU A 225 28.24 15.32 5.92
CA LEU A 225 29.02 14.38 6.72
C LEU A 225 30.21 15.04 7.44
N ARG A 226 30.85 16.08 6.83
CA ARG A 226 31.89 16.85 7.47
C ARG A 226 31.41 17.68 8.66
N THR A 227 30.14 18.05 8.69
CA THR A 227 29.55 18.84 9.80
C THR A 227 29.07 17.96 10.94
N ARG A 228 29.08 16.61 10.80
CA ARG A 228 28.67 15.69 11.84
C ARG A 228 29.76 15.55 12.93
N ASN A 229 29.28 15.53 14.19
CA ASN A 229 30.11 15.33 15.37
C ASN A 229 29.57 14.18 16.24
N ASP A 230 29.12 13.10 15.58
CA ASP A 230 28.55 11.92 16.22
C ASP A 230 29.08 10.64 15.56
N ASP A 231 29.01 9.50 16.25
CA ASP A 231 29.47 8.19 15.78
C ASP A 231 28.33 7.30 15.27
N ASN A 232 27.12 7.88 15.06
CA ASN A 232 25.98 7.10 14.61
C ASN A 232 26.20 6.62 13.17
N PRO A 233 26.08 5.31 12.89
CA PRO A 233 26.30 4.76 11.53
C PRO A 233 25.24 5.20 10.51
N ALA A 234 24.09 5.73 10.95
CA ALA A 234 23.04 6.19 10.04
C ALA A 234 23.52 7.32 9.13
N LEU A 235 23.13 7.29 7.86
CA LEU A 235 23.47 8.37 6.93
C LEU A 235 22.83 9.69 7.35
N PHE A 236 21.58 9.68 7.83
CA PHE A 236 20.89 10.87 8.32
C PHE A 236 20.48 10.73 9.78
N VAL A 237 20.84 11.73 10.58
CA VAL A 237 20.56 11.79 12.02
C VAL A 237 19.77 13.03 12.40
N SER A 238 19.19 13.04 13.62
CA SER A 238 18.61 14.24 14.22
C SER A 238 19.65 15.33 14.38
N LEU A 239 19.25 16.61 14.30
CA LEU A 239 20.13 17.74 14.61
C LEU A 239 20.34 17.92 16.10
N ASP A 240 19.39 17.45 16.90
CA ASP A 240 19.43 17.54 18.36
C ASP A 240 20.08 16.29 18.96
N ALA A 241 20.83 16.46 20.05
CA ALA A 241 21.38 15.33 20.81
C ALA A 241 20.25 14.39 21.28
N PRO A 242 20.44 13.08 21.29
CA PRO A 242 21.71 12.33 21.07
C PRO A 242 22.06 12.00 19.61
N HIS A 243 21.55 12.71 18.62
CA HIS A 243 21.77 12.49 17.19
C HIS A 243 21.32 11.10 16.69
N ASP A 244 20.12 10.72 17.14
CA ASP A 244 19.50 9.46 16.72
C ASP A 244 19.24 9.44 15.21
N ARG A 245 19.19 8.21 14.64
CA ARG A 245 18.76 7.99 13.25
C ARG A 245 17.48 8.74 12.95
N LEU A 246 17.47 9.50 11.87
CA LEU A 246 16.29 10.27 11.44
C LEU A 246 15.13 9.34 11.09
N LYS A 247 13.95 9.59 11.67
CA LYS A 247 12.74 8.81 11.42
C LYS A 247 11.98 9.34 10.20
N ILE A 248 11.14 8.49 9.60
CA ILE A 248 10.28 8.87 8.44
C ILE A 248 9.49 10.15 8.73
N SER A 249 8.88 10.24 9.92
CA SER A 249 8.13 11.43 10.33
C SER A 249 8.99 12.70 10.38
N GLY A 250 10.25 12.57 10.81
CA GLY A 250 11.20 13.68 10.81
C GLY A 250 11.47 14.21 9.40
N VAL A 251 11.73 13.32 8.44
CA VAL A 251 11.90 13.69 7.02
C VAL A 251 10.65 14.38 6.46
N GLU A 252 9.49 13.79 6.70
CA GLU A 252 8.21 14.31 6.19
C GLU A 252 7.88 15.69 6.77
N ILE A 253 8.09 15.89 8.09
CA ILE A 253 7.86 17.18 8.75
C ILE A 253 8.81 18.25 8.18
N ARG A 254 10.10 17.94 8.02
CA ARG A 254 11.07 18.90 7.49
C ARG A 254 10.74 19.33 6.06
N ILE A 255 10.47 18.38 5.18
CA ILE A 255 10.10 18.66 3.78
C ILE A 255 8.79 19.45 3.71
N ARG A 256 7.78 19.07 4.51
CA ARG A 256 6.50 19.80 4.57
C ARG A 256 6.67 21.22 5.09
N THR A 257 7.47 21.40 6.14
CA THR A 257 7.75 22.74 6.71
C THR A 257 8.46 23.63 5.70
N LEU A 258 9.43 23.09 4.96
CA LEU A 258 10.12 23.81 3.90
C LEU A 258 9.15 24.22 2.78
N GLY A 259 8.34 23.29 2.31
CA GLY A 259 7.33 23.57 1.27
C GLY A 259 6.33 24.64 1.70
N ARG A 260 5.85 24.59 2.97
CA ARG A 260 4.94 25.62 3.50
C ARG A 260 5.56 27.01 3.52
N LYS A 261 6.84 27.14 3.89
CA LYS A 261 7.55 28.45 3.88
C LYS A 261 7.65 29.05 2.50
N LEU A 262 7.64 28.23 1.47
CA LEU A 262 7.73 28.62 0.07
C LEU A 262 6.37 28.70 -0.63
N ASN A 263 5.26 28.59 0.12
CA ASN A 263 3.90 28.51 -0.42
C ASN A 263 3.73 27.38 -1.46
N MET A 264 4.54 26.32 -1.36
CA MET A 264 4.46 25.16 -2.23
C MET A 264 3.50 24.14 -1.61
N GLU A 265 2.37 23.91 -2.26
CA GLU A 265 1.41 22.93 -1.80
C GLU A 265 1.95 21.50 -1.90
N LYS A 266 1.71 20.72 -0.83
CA LYS A 266 1.86 19.25 -0.81
C LYS A 266 3.23 18.72 -1.22
N ILE A 267 4.32 19.39 -0.82
CA ILE A 267 5.66 18.83 -0.96
C ILE A 267 5.86 17.71 0.08
N HIS A 268 6.24 16.52 -0.39
CA HIS A 268 6.49 15.33 0.42
C HIS A 268 7.47 14.38 -0.31
N PRO A 269 8.14 13.43 0.36
CA PRO A 269 9.18 12.59 -0.24
C PRO A 269 8.75 11.88 -1.53
N HIS A 270 7.52 11.38 -1.58
CA HIS A 270 7.02 10.67 -2.76
C HIS A 270 6.85 11.60 -4.00
N LYS A 271 6.71 12.92 -3.79
CA LYS A 271 6.67 13.89 -4.90
C LYS A 271 8.05 14.03 -5.56
N PHE A 272 9.15 13.96 -4.79
CA PHE A 272 10.52 13.92 -5.35
C PHE A 272 10.73 12.67 -6.22
N ARG A 273 10.36 11.51 -5.70
CA ARG A 273 10.46 10.25 -6.46
C ARG A 273 9.67 10.30 -7.77
N ARG A 274 8.46 10.84 -7.75
CA ARG A 274 7.66 11.05 -8.96
C ARG A 274 8.35 12.00 -9.92
N THR A 275 8.88 13.11 -9.42
CA THR A 275 9.57 14.11 -10.23
C THR A 275 10.77 13.49 -10.93
N MET A 276 11.61 12.76 -10.21
CA MET A 276 12.74 12.03 -10.80
C MET A 276 12.28 11.07 -11.90
N ALA A 277 11.28 10.22 -11.62
CA ALA A 277 10.79 9.24 -12.57
C ALA A 277 10.24 9.88 -13.85
N THR A 278 9.39 10.90 -13.71
CA THR A 278 8.80 11.62 -14.86
C THR A 278 9.89 12.26 -15.69
N ARG A 279 10.86 12.95 -15.06
CA ARG A 279 11.97 13.60 -15.78
C ARG A 279 12.93 12.62 -16.44
N ALA A 280 13.19 11.48 -15.84
CA ALA A 280 14.00 10.43 -16.45
C ALA A 280 13.34 9.93 -17.76
N ILE A 281 12.03 9.70 -17.72
CA ILE A 281 11.26 9.30 -18.90
C ILE A 281 11.24 10.43 -19.94
N ASP A 282 10.99 11.67 -19.53
CA ASP A 282 10.97 12.84 -20.43
C ASP A 282 12.32 13.08 -21.11
N LYS A 283 13.42 12.75 -20.44
CA LYS A 283 14.79 12.80 -21.01
C LYS A 283 15.13 11.57 -21.86
N GLY A 284 14.22 10.63 -22.04
CA GLY A 284 14.37 9.48 -22.92
C GLY A 284 14.91 8.21 -22.25
N MET A 285 14.95 8.14 -20.91
CA MET A 285 15.31 6.90 -20.23
C MET A 285 14.22 5.86 -20.45
N PRO A 286 14.54 4.62 -20.91
CA PRO A 286 13.58 3.55 -21.06
C PRO A 286 12.83 3.26 -19.77
N ILE A 287 11.52 3.01 -19.88
CA ILE A 287 10.65 2.84 -18.71
C ILE A 287 11.05 1.64 -17.85
N GLU A 288 11.61 0.60 -18.45
CA GLU A 288 12.11 -0.59 -17.76
C GLU A 288 13.32 -0.25 -16.88
N GLN A 289 14.17 0.67 -17.32
CA GLN A 289 15.30 1.16 -16.52
C GLN A 289 14.81 2.00 -15.34
N VAL A 290 13.81 2.88 -15.59
CA VAL A 290 13.17 3.65 -14.51
C VAL A 290 12.49 2.71 -13.52
N GLN A 291 11.80 1.67 -14.01
CA GLN A 291 11.19 0.64 -13.16
C GLN A 291 12.23 -0.03 -12.25
N LYS A 292 13.39 -0.40 -12.82
CA LYS A 292 14.48 -1.05 -12.08
C LYS A 292 15.06 -0.14 -11.00
N ILE A 293 15.36 1.12 -11.34
CA ILE A 293 15.87 2.13 -10.38
C ILE A 293 14.86 2.33 -9.25
N LEU A 294 13.57 2.44 -9.56
CA LEU A 294 12.53 2.62 -8.56
C LEU A 294 12.25 1.34 -7.76
N GLY A 295 12.60 0.17 -8.25
CA GLY A 295 12.26 -1.11 -7.62
C GLY A 295 10.74 -1.35 -7.58
N HIS A 296 10.08 -1.16 -8.71
CA HIS A 296 8.67 -1.52 -8.88
C HIS A 296 8.57 -2.95 -9.40
N SER A 297 7.84 -3.80 -8.70
CA SER A 297 7.58 -5.19 -9.11
C SER A 297 6.71 -5.29 -10.36
N GLN A 298 5.84 -4.28 -10.59
CA GLN A 298 4.94 -4.21 -11.73
C GLN A 298 5.18 -2.94 -12.53
N ILE A 299 5.26 -3.07 -13.86
CA ILE A 299 5.51 -1.95 -14.77
C ILE A 299 4.38 -0.92 -14.72
N ASP A 300 3.14 -1.33 -14.49
CA ASP A 300 1.96 -0.45 -14.36
C ASP A 300 2.16 0.65 -13.31
N THR A 301 2.92 0.35 -12.25
CA THR A 301 3.27 1.35 -11.24
C THR A 301 4.19 2.43 -11.79
N THR A 302 5.06 2.10 -12.75
CA THR A 302 5.97 3.04 -13.42
C THR A 302 5.25 3.78 -14.54
N MET A 303 4.33 3.12 -15.25
CA MET A 303 3.52 3.73 -16.30
C MET A 303 2.70 4.94 -15.82
N GLN A 304 2.40 5.03 -14.53
CA GLN A 304 1.74 6.22 -13.95
C GLN A 304 2.58 7.51 -14.08
N TYR A 305 3.89 7.39 -14.31
CA TYR A 305 4.81 8.51 -14.52
C TYR A 305 5.02 8.83 -16.01
N ALA A 306 4.74 7.88 -16.88
CA ALA A 306 4.79 8.06 -18.32
C ALA A 306 3.51 8.77 -18.78
N ILE A 307 3.42 10.07 -18.51
CA ILE A 307 2.41 10.90 -19.16
C ILE A 307 2.87 11.03 -20.60
N VAL A 308 2.12 10.43 -21.51
CA VAL A 308 2.40 10.53 -22.95
C VAL A 308 2.27 12.00 -23.36
N ASN A 309 3.37 12.73 -23.30
CA ASN A 309 3.44 14.06 -23.85
C ASN A 309 3.54 13.91 -25.38
N GLN A 310 2.60 14.50 -26.10
CA GLN A 310 2.57 14.44 -27.57
C GLN A 310 3.88 14.96 -28.20
N THR A 311 4.56 15.90 -27.55
CA THR A 311 5.86 16.40 -27.98
C THR A 311 6.91 15.28 -27.91
N ASN A 312 6.91 14.47 -26.85
CA ASN A 312 7.83 13.34 -26.71
C ASN A 312 7.57 12.25 -27.74
N VAL A 313 6.29 11.98 -28.07
CA VAL A 313 5.92 11.03 -29.12
C VAL A 313 6.44 11.50 -30.48
N LYS A 314 6.26 12.79 -30.83
CA LYS A 314 6.75 13.38 -32.07
C LYS A 314 8.27 13.29 -32.16
N THR A 315 8.97 13.67 -31.10
CA THR A 315 10.45 13.64 -31.05
C THR A 315 10.97 12.18 -31.19
N SER A 316 10.34 11.25 -30.48
CA SER A 316 10.68 9.83 -30.58
C SER A 316 10.42 9.28 -31.99
N HIS A 317 9.26 9.62 -32.60
CA HIS A 317 8.97 9.22 -33.96
C HIS A 317 10.05 9.75 -34.92
N GLN A 318 10.40 11.05 -34.85
CA GLN A 318 11.44 11.63 -35.67
C GLN A 318 12.81 10.99 -35.47
N LYS A 319 13.14 10.59 -34.22
CA LYS A 319 14.43 9.97 -33.88
C LYS A 319 14.56 8.52 -34.35
N PHE A 320 13.46 7.75 -34.31
CA PHE A 320 13.52 6.30 -34.50
C PHE A 320 12.87 5.80 -35.78
N ILE A 321 12.05 6.62 -36.47
CA ILE A 321 11.30 6.22 -37.63
C ILE A 321 11.68 7.07 -38.86
N ALA A 322 12.05 8.32 -38.71
CA ALA A 322 12.52 9.20 -39.80
C ALA A 322 14.05 9.15 -39.90
#